data_d2d6391b543300a8b3f92c298c0f93bd
#
_entry.id   d2d6391b543300a8b3f92c298c0f93bd
#
_cell.length_a   1.000
_cell.length_b   1.000
_cell.length_c   1.000
_cell.angle_alpha   90.00
_cell.angle_beta   90.00
_cell.angle_gamma   90.00
#
_symmetry.space_group_name_H-M   'P 1'
#
loop_
_entity.id
_entity.type
_entity.pdbx_description
1 polymer ?
#
loop_
_entity_poly.entity_id
_entity_poly.type
_entity_poly.pdbx_seq_one_letter_code
_entity_poly.pdbx_strand_id
1 'polypeptide(L)'
;EIIYAADDQRMEDLIADEDVVITISHMGYVKRTALSEYRAQNRGGRGSRGSATRDEDFVEHLFIANTHAYLLFFTEQGRCFWLRAYEIPEGNKTSKGRAIQNLINLPPDDKVKAYIIVKNLSEAEYINNNFIVMVTKKGIVKKTSLEAYSRPRANGINAITVREGDALLEAMLVTHDDQIMIASKYGRVVRFEQTIMRDGEKVVKFRSMGRNASGVRAIRLLNDDDEVIGMMAIPRENRPQVLVVSERGYGKRSAVDDENGEAIYRVTSRGGKGVKTMNITEKTGKLIAIKTVSDDNDLMIITTNGITIRMVVADLRVM
;
A
#
# COMPACT_ATOMS: atom_id res chain seq x y z
N GLU A 1 -49.82 -6.07 -28.18
CA GLU A 1 -49.02 -4.99 -27.55
C GLU A 1 -47.82 -5.63 -26.88
N ILE A 2 -46.64 -5.54 -27.51
CA ILE A 2 -45.39 -6.08 -26.95
C ILE A 2 -44.88 -4.99 -25.99
N ILE A 3 -45.03 -5.23 -24.69
CA ILE A 3 -44.44 -4.41 -23.66
C ILE A 3 -42.97 -4.82 -23.58
N TYR A 4 -42.07 -4.00 -24.10
CA TYR A 4 -40.66 -4.10 -23.79
C TYR A 4 -40.49 -3.68 -22.35
N ALA A 5 -40.35 -4.65 -21.46
CA ALA A 5 -39.79 -4.41 -20.14
C ALA A 5 -38.31 -4.11 -20.33
N ALA A 6 -37.99 -2.83 -20.41
CA ALA A 6 -36.61 -2.35 -20.33
C ALA A 6 -36.16 -2.41 -18.86
N ASP A 7 -36.03 -3.61 -18.33
CA ASP A 7 -35.23 -3.84 -17.15
C ASP A 7 -33.82 -4.17 -17.64
N ASP A 8 -33.05 -3.11 -17.86
CA ASP A 8 -31.59 -3.16 -17.90
C ASP A 8 -31.08 -3.52 -16.50
N GLN A 9 -31.36 -4.75 -16.04
CA GLN A 9 -30.71 -5.31 -14.87
C GLN A 9 -29.23 -5.43 -15.18
N ARG A 10 -28.46 -4.49 -14.67
CA ARG A 10 -26.99 -4.55 -14.76
C ARG A 10 -26.56 -5.81 -14.03
N MET A 11 -25.60 -6.53 -14.60
CA MET A 11 -25.02 -7.72 -13.97
C MET A 11 -24.57 -7.46 -12.52
N GLU A 12 -24.20 -6.20 -12.23
CA GLU A 12 -23.86 -5.72 -10.90
C GLU A 12 -25.03 -5.81 -9.90
N ASP A 13 -26.27 -5.62 -10.33
CA ASP A 13 -27.45 -5.64 -9.48
C ASP A 13 -27.81 -7.06 -9.00
N LEU A 14 -27.23 -8.08 -9.64
CA LEU A 14 -27.37 -9.49 -9.27
C LEU A 14 -26.32 -9.97 -8.27
N ILE A 15 -25.31 -9.19 -7.98
CA ILE A 15 -24.23 -9.53 -7.07
C ILE A 15 -24.61 -9.13 -5.65
N ALA A 16 -24.55 -10.10 -4.73
CA ALA A 16 -24.83 -9.85 -3.32
C ALA A 16 -23.89 -8.81 -2.75
N ASP A 17 -24.44 -7.85 -2.03
CA ASP A 17 -23.71 -6.83 -1.29
C ASP A 17 -23.24 -7.43 0.05
N GLU A 18 -22.01 -7.91 0.08
CA GLU A 18 -21.42 -8.54 1.25
C GLU A 18 -19.92 -8.23 1.37
N ASP A 19 -19.40 -8.32 2.59
CA ASP A 19 -17.98 -8.20 2.82
C ASP A 19 -17.26 -9.52 2.55
N VAL A 20 -16.15 -9.44 1.85
CA VAL A 20 -15.28 -10.56 1.50
C VAL A 20 -13.83 -10.28 1.89
N VAL A 21 -13.05 -11.35 1.97
CA VAL A 21 -11.60 -11.24 2.18
C VAL A 21 -10.90 -11.43 0.85
N ILE A 22 -10.12 -10.43 0.45
CA ILE A 22 -9.24 -10.50 -0.72
C ILE A 22 -7.82 -10.78 -0.23
N THR A 23 -7.21 -11.84 -0.71
CA THR A 23 -5.81 -12.16 -0.42
C THR A 23 -4.98 -12.12 -1.68
N ILE A 24 -3.79 -11.57 -1.55
CA ILE A 24 -2.79 -11.51 -2.61
C ILE A 24 -1.52 -12.13 -2.09
N SER A 25 -1.02 -13.16 -2.78
CA SER A 25 0.20 -13.84 -2.40
C SER A 25 1.44 -13.10 -2.89
N HIS A 26 2.58 -13.40 -2.30
CA HIS A 26 3.87 -12.86 -2.71
C HIS A 26 4.17 -13.10 -4.20
N MET A 27 3.77 -14.25 -4.73
CA MET A 27 3.94 -14.59 -6.15
C MET A 27 2.88 -14.00 -7.08
N GLY A 28 1.94 -13.20 -6.56
CA GLY A 28 0.94 -12.50 -7.37
C GLY A 28 -0.32 -13.31 -7.67
N TYR A 29 -0.69 -14.26 -6.82
CA TYR A 29 -1.98 -14.96 -6.90
C TYR A 29 -3.01 -14.27 -6.03
N VAL A 30 -4.17 -14.01 -6.59
CA VAL A 30 -5.27 -13.31 -5.92
C VAL A 30 -6.50 -14.22 -5.85
N LYS A 31 -7.22 -14.15 -4.75
CA LYS A 31 -8.51 -14.80 -4.53
C LYS A 31 -9.40 -14.00 -3.61
N ARG A 32 -10.68 -14.27 -3.70
CA ARG A 32 -11.73 -13.75 -2.84
C ARG A 32 -12.31 -14.90 -2.03
N THR A 33 -12.41 -14.72 -0.71
CA THR A 33 -12.91 -15.74 0.22
C THR A 33 -14.02 -15.15 1.06
N ALA A 34 -15.03 -15.94 1.41
CA ALA A 34 -16.08 -15.50 2.31
C ALA A 34 -15.51 -15.10 3.68
N LEU A 35 -15.98 -13.99 4.22
CA LEU A 35 -15.51 -13.48 5.53
C LEU A 35 -15.74 -14.49 6.66
N SER A 36 -16.78 -15.31 6.56
CA SER A 36 -17.11 -16.37 7.53
C SER A 36 -16.01 -17.41 7.70
N GLU A 37 -15.22 -17.69 6.67
CA GLU A 37 -14.10 -18.63 6.76
C GLU A 37 -12.96 -18.14 7.66
N TYR A 38 -12.87 -16.82 7.90
CA TYR A 38 -11.86 -16.19 8.77
C TYR A 38 -12.36 -15.93 10.18
N ARG A 39 -13.68 -15.86 10.41
CA ARG A 39 -14.27 -15.65 11.74
C ARG A 39 -14.20 -16.85 12.67
N ALA A 40 -14.04 -18.05 12.12
CA ALA A 40 -14.09 -19.32 12.87
C ALA A 40 -12.83 -19.64 13.69
N GLN A 41 -11.79 -18.81 13.68
CA GLN A 41 -10.61 -18.99 14.54
C GLN A 41 -10.74 -18.15 15.80
N ASN A 42 -11.40 -18.70 16.83
CA ASN A 42 -11.34 -18.18 18.18
C ASN A 42 -9.91 -18.26 18.74
N ARG A 43 -9.54 -17.25 19.54
CA ARG A 43 -8.31 -17.16 20.31
C ARG A 43 -8.00 -18.49 20.99
N GLY A 44 -6.85 -19.09 20.68
CA GLY A 44 -6.35 -20.28 21.37
C GLY A 44 -6.13 -21.53 20.50
N GLY A 45 -6.42 -21.49 19.20
CA GLY A 45 -6.06 -22.56 18.29
C GLY A 45 -4.58 -22.47 17.91
N ARG A 46 -3.82 -23.55 18.09
CA ARG A 46 -2.54 -23.74 17.38
C ARG A 46 -2.82 -23.53 15.90
N GLY A 47 -2.16 -22.56 15.27
CA GLY A 47 -2.34 -22.26 13.86
C GLY A 47 -2.35 -23.56 13.06
N SER A 48 -3.46 -23.83 12.37
CA SER A 48 -3.48 -24.92 11.43
C SER A 48 -2.43 -24.59 10.35
N ARG A 49 -1.49 -25.49 10.12
CA ARG A 49 -0.68 -25.45 8.92
C ARG A 49 -1.66 -25.42 7.75
N GLY A 50 -1.87 -24.25 7.19
CA GLY A 50 -2.53 -24.10 5.91
C GLY A 50 -1.79 -25.04 4.96
N SER A 51 -2.54 -25.75 4.12
CA SER A 51 -2.02 -26.74 3.19
C SER A 51 -0.72 -26.27 2.56
N ALA A 52 0.13 -27.23 2.22
CA ALA A 52 1.35 -27.10 1.44
C ALA A 52 1.15 -26.26 0.17
N THR A 53 1.13 -24.93 0.32
CA THR A 53 1.66 -24.08 -0.72
C THR A 53 3.11 -24.53 -0.88
N ARG A 54 3.55 -24.73 -2.11
CA ARG A 54 4.98 -24.94 -2.38
C ARG A 54 5.71 -23.93 -1.52
N ASP A 55 6.71 -24.37 -0.78
CA ASP A 55 7.38 -23.70 0.35
C ASP A 55 7.83 -22.24 0.15
N GLU A 56 7.50 -21.61 -0.98
CA GLU A 56 7.99 -20.31 -1.43
C GLU A 56 6.90 -19.21 -1.52
N ASP A 57 5.61 -19.54 -1.47
CA ASP A 57 4.52 -18.56 -1.58
C ASP A 57 3.77 -18.40 -0.25
N PHE A 58 3.35 -17.16 0.06
CA PHE A 58 2.58 -16.82 1.26
C PHE A 58 1.67 -15.63 0.98
N VAL A 59 0.64 -15.44 1.80
CA VAL A 59 -0.23 -14.28 1.72
C VAL A 59 0.54 -13.04 2.17
N GLU A 60 0.74 -12.11 1.25
CA GLU A 60 1.44 -10.85 1.49
C GLU A 60 0.45 -9.71 1.83
N HIS A 61 -0.70 -9.69 1.17
CA HIS A 61 -1.76 -8.72 1.40
C HIS A 61 -3.08 -9.40 1.72
N LEU A 62 -3.77 -8.86 2.72
CA LEU A 62 -5.12 -9.27 3.08
C LEU A 62 -5.97 -8.03 3.26
N PHE A 63 -7.07 -7.93 2.51
CA PHE A 63 -8.02 -6.85 2.57
C PHE A 63 -9.41 -7.38 2.89
N ILE A 64 -10.14 -6.67 3.72
CA ILE A 64 -11.58 -6.85 3.87
C ILE A 64 -12.25 -5.77 3.03
N ALA A 65 -13.06 -6.17 2.08
CA ALA A 65 -13.73 -5.27 1.16
C ALA A 65 -15.13 -5.74 0.85
N ASN A 66 -16.01 -4.79 0.52
CA ASN A 66 -17.30 -5.10 -0.03
C ASN A 66 -17.16 -5.67 -1.46
N THR A 67 -18.05 -6.57 -1.85
CA THR A 67 -18.06 -7.17 -3.20
C THR A 67 -18.13 -6.13 -4.32
N HIS A 68 -18.73 -4.97 -4.07
CA HIS A 68 -18.84 -3.86 -5.01
C HIS A 68 -17.68 -2.84 -4.93
N ALA A 69 -16.74 -3.02 -4.02
CA ALA A 69 -15.53 -2.20 -3.96
C ALA A 69 -14.63 -2.43 -5.18
N TYR A 70 -13.75 -1.47 -5.43
CA TYR A 70 -12.71 -1.60 -6.45
C TYR A 70 -11.37 -1.93 -5.83
N LEU A 71 -10.60 -2.76 -6.50
CA LEU A 71 -9.17 -2.94 -6.27
C LEU A 71 -8.41 -2.24 -7.40
N LEU A 72 -7.59 -1.27 -7.05
CA LEU A 72 -6.69 -0.56 -7.97
C LEU A 72 -5.30 -1.18 -7.90
N PHE A 73 -4.70 -1.39 -9.07
CA PHE A 73 -3.35 -1.93 -9.24
C PHE A 73 -2.46 -0.86 -9.83
N PHE A 74 -1.37 -0.53 -9.16
CA PHE A 74 -0.36 0.41 -9.65
C PHE A 74 0.91 -0.33 -10.02
N THR A 75 1.42 -0.08 -11.23
CA THR A 75 2.54 -0.83 -11.80
C THR A 75 3.86 -0.07 -11.70
N GLU A 76 4.96 -0.79 -11.81
CA GLU A 76 6.33 -0.26 -11.80
C GLU A 76 6.56 0.79 -12.87
N GLN A 77 5.95 0.61 -14.04
CA GLN A 77 6.04 1.57 -15.15
C GLN A 77 5.05 2.75 -15.06
N GLY A 78 4.26 2.81 -14.00
CA GLY A 78 3.37 3.94 -13.72
C GLY A 78 1.96 3.82 -14.31
N ARG A 79 1.47 2.60 -14.52
CA ARG A 79 0.10 2.33 -15.00
C ARG A 79 -0.83 2.02 -13.82
N CYS A 80 -2.12 2.29 -14.02
CA CYS A 80 -3.19 1.88 -13.10
C CYS A 80 -4.20 1.00 -13.81
N PHE A 81 -4.57 -0.11 -13.16
CA PHE A 81 -5.63 -1.04 -13.59
C PHE A 81 -6.65 -1.20 -12.47
N TRP A 82 -7.85 -1.70 -12.80
CA TRP A 82 -8.94 -1.92 -11.83
C TRP A 82 -9.53 -3.31 -11.96
N LEU A 83 -10.00 -3.82 -10.82
CA LEU A 83 -10.97 -4.90 -10.76
C LEU A 83 -12.04 -4.55 -9.73
N ARG A 84 -13.28 -4.94 -9.99
CA ARG A 84 -14.29 -5.05 -8.93
C ARG A 84 -13.92 -6.23 -8.01
N ALA A 85 -14.21 -6.11 -6.72
CA ALA A 85 -13.97 -7.23 -5.81
C ALA A 85 -14.70 -8.51 -6.26
N TYR A 86 -15.92 -8.40 -6.77
CA TYR A 86 -16.68 -9.55 -7.30
C TYR A 86 -16.07 -10.18 -8.56
N GLU A 87 -15.22 -9.49 -9.31
CA GLU A 87 -14.51 -10.04 -10.47
C GLU A 87 -13.31 -10.91 -10.08
N ILE A 88 -12.87 -10.82 -8.83
CA ILE A 88 -11.80 -11.65 -8.30
C ILE A 88 -12.35 -13.06 -8.06
N PRO A 89 -11.68 -14.11 -8.56
CA PRO A 89 -12.16 -15.48 -8.42
C PRO A 89 -12.39 -15.88 -6.98
N GLU A 90 -13.52 -16.50 -6.72
CA GLU A 90 -13.86 -17.07 -5.42
C GLU A 90 -13.02 -18.33 -5.16
N GLY A 91 -12.57 -18.48 -3.93
CA GLY A 91 -11.79 -19.61 -3.46
C GLY A 91 -11.99 -19.84 -1.98
N ASN A 92 -11.52 -20.97 -1.50
CA ASN A 92 -11.43 -21.25 -0.08
C ASN A 92 -10.04 -20.88 0.47
N LYS A 93 -9.84 -20.98 1.77
CA LYS A 93 -8.56 -20.70 2.42
C LYS A 93 -7.36 -21.44 1.81
N THR A 94 -7.58 -22.64 1.31
CA THR A 94 -6.52 -23.54 0.83
C THR A 94 -6.25 -23.40 -0.66
N SER A 95 -7.15 -22.77 -1.41
CA SER A 95 -6.97 -22.58 -2.85
C SER A 95 -5.86 -21.57 -3.14
N LYS A 96 -5.16 -21.75 -4.25
CA LYS A 96 -4.09 -20.86 -4.68
C LYS A 96 -4.58 -19.51 -5.19
N GLY A 97 -5.78 -19.47 -5.76
CA GLY A 97 -6.28 -18.32 -6.49
C GLY A 97 -5.79 -18.27 -7.93
N ARG A 98 -5.91 -17.11 -8.56
CA ARG A 98 -5.56 -16.88 -9.95
C ARG A 98 -4.45 -15.83 -10.07
N ALA A 99 -3.56 -16.01 -11.01
CA ALA A 99 -2.50 -15.03 -11.26
C ALA A 99 -3.07 -13.69 -11.74
N ILE A 100 -2.57 -12.60 -11.21
CA ILE A 100 -3.05 -11.23 -11.50
C ILE A 100 -2.98 -10.92 -13.00
N GLN A 101 -1.92 -11.34 -13.68
CA GLN A 101 -1.75 -11.13 -15.13
C GLN A 101 -2.84 -11.79 -15.97
N ASN A 102 -3.60 -12.73 -15.43
CA ASN A 102 -4.75 -13.34 -16.08
C ASN A 102 -6.07 -12.59 -15.82
N LEU A 103 -6.06 -11.61 -14.95
CA LEU A 103 -7.23 -10.81 -14.57
C LEU A 103 -7.20 -9.39 -15.09
N ILE A 104 -6.01 -8.84 -15.32
CA ILE A 104 -5.80 -7.49 -15.88
C ILE A 104 -4.88 -7.57 -17.08
N ASN A 105 -4.98 -6.60 -17.99
CA ASN A 105 -4.16 -6.51 -19.20
C ASN A 105 -2.77 -5.95 -18.88
N LEU A 106 -2.07 -6.59 -17.95
CA LEU A 106 -0.73 -6.19 -17.55
C LEU A 106 0.28 -6.53 -18.65
N PRO A 107 1.07 -5.57 -19.16
CA PRO A 107 2.16 -5.86 -20.08
C PRO A 107 3.15 -6.85 -19.46
N PRO A 108 3.74 -7.77 -20.26
CA PRO A 108 4.62 -8.82 -19.73
C PRO A 108 5.93 -8.31 -19.11
N ASP A 109 6.34 -7.10 -19.45
CA ASP A 109 7.52 -6.41 -18.92
C ASP A 109 7.22 -5.49 -17.73
N ASP A 110 5.98 -5.43 -17.27
CA ASP A 110 5.56 -4.61 -16.14
C ASP A 110 5.19 -5.49 -14.93
N LYS A 111 5.20 -4.87 -13.75
CA LYS A 111 4.89 -5.51 -12.46
C LYS A 111 3.94 -4.67 -11.65
N VAL A 112 3.03 -5.30 -10.93
CA VAL A 112 2.22 -4.60 -9.92
C VAL A 112 3.09 -4.31 -8.68
N LYS A 113 3.09 -3.05 -8.25
CA LYS A 113 3.85 -2.57 -7.08
C LYS A 113 2.97 -2.20 -5.89
N ALA A 114 1.72 -1.82 -6.13
CA ALA A 114 0.80 -1.46 -5.07
C ALA A 114 -0.63 -1.89 -5.38
N TYR A 115 -1.37 -2.18 -4.31
CA TYR A 115 -2.76 -2.56 -4.33
C TYR A 115 -3.53 -1.63 -3.42
N ILE A 116 -4.60 -1.02 -3.91
CA ILE A 116 -5.43 -0.09 -3.14
C ILE A 116 -6.88 -0.49 -3.26
N ILE A 117 -7.52 -0.72 -2.10
CA ILE A 117 -8.97 -0.89 -2.04
C ILE A 117 -9.62 0.49 -1.97
N VAL A 118 -10.54 0.76 -2.87
CA VAL A 118 -11.40 1.94 -2.83
C VAL A 118 -12.86 1.53 -2.71
N LYS A 119 -13.57 2.20 -1.82
CA LYS A 119 -14.94 1.88 -1.45
C LYS A 119 -15.90 2.00 -2.62
N ASN A 120 -15.80 3.11 -3.38
CA ASN A 120 -16.53 3.34 -4.61
C ASN A 120 -15.84 4.42 -5.45
N LEU A 121 -16.25 4.56 -6.70
CA LEU A 121 -15.72 5.56 -7.63
C LEU A 121 -16.81 6.51 -8.18
N SER A 122 -17.98 6.55 -7.56
CA SER A 122 -19.13 7.34 -8.02
C SER A 122 -19.58 8.42 -7.02
N GLU A 123 -19.29 8.25 -5.73
CA GLU A 123 -19.64 9.21 -4.69
C GLU A 123 -18.71 10.42 -4.72
N ALA A 124 -19.22 11.59 -5.11
CA ALA A 124 -18.42 12.79 -5.32
C ALA A 124 -17.64 13.22 -4.08
N GLU A 125 -18.24 13.15 -2.90
CA GLU A 125 -17.56 13.50 -1.65
C GLU A 125 -16.36 12.59 -1.40
N TYR A 126 -16.53 11.28 -1.57
CA TYR A 126 -15.47 10.31 -1.37
C TYR A 126 -14.31 10.48 -2.37
N ILE A 127 -14.60 10.56 -3.66
CA ILE A 127 -13.56 10.66 -4.70
C ILE A 127 -12.83 12.01 -4.72
N ASN A 128 -13.44 13.08 -4.20
CA ASN A 128 -12.83 14.40 -4.12
C ASN A 128 -12.05 14.64 -2.81
N ASN A 129 -12.32 13.86 -1.76
CA ASN A 129 -11.65 13.97 -0.46
C ASN A 129 -10.58 12.89 -0.21
N ASN A 130 -10.39 11.98 -1.15
CA ASN A 130 -9.34 10.98 -1.12
C ASN A 130 -8.36 11.18 -2.27
N PHE A 131 -7.11 10.83 -2.03
CA PHE A 131 -6.00 11.03 -2.95
C PHE A 131 -5.15 9.78 -3.03
N ILE A 132 -4.55 9.56 -4.19
CA ILE A 132 -3.51 8.57 -4.37
C ILE A 132 -2.16 9.27 -4.31
N VAL A 133 -1.32 8.85 -3.37
CA VAL A 133 0.08 9.28 -3.27
C VAL A 133 0.96 8.16 -3.79
N MET A 134 1.87 8.50 -4.67
CA MET A 134 2.81 7.58 -5.32
C MET A 134 4.24 8.05 -5.08
N VAL A 135 5.15 7.12 -4.87
CA VAL A 135 6.58 7.40 -4.72
C VAL A 135 7.40 6.51 -5.62
N THR A 136 8.45 7.07 -6.21
CA THR A 136 9.40 6.36 -7.05
C THR A 136 10.68 6.02 -6.30
N LYS A 137 11.44 5.06 -6.81
CA LYS A 137 12.73 4.66 -6.23
C LYS A 137 13.73 5.82 -6.15
N LYS A 138 13.72 6.72 -7.13
CA LYS A 138 14.63 7.88 -7.16
C LYS A 138 14.16 9.08 -6.33
N GLY A 139 13.09 8.92 -5.54
CA GLY A 139 12.68 9.91 -4.56
C GLY A 139 11.73 10.99 -5.08
N ILE A 140 10.95 10.67 -6.10
CA ILE A 140 9.87 11.52 -6.60
C ILE A 140 8.56 11.07 -5.97
N VAL A 141 7.75 12.03 -5.53
CA VAL A 141 6.42 11.79 -4.96
C VAL A 141 5.38 12.61 -5.71
N LYS A 142 4.21 12.02 -5.89
CA LYS A 142 3.07 12.68 -6.53
C LYS A 142 1.79 12.36 -5.80
N LYS A 143 0.91 13.33 -5.73
CA LYS A 143 -0.44 13.22 -5.20
C LYS A 143 -1.43 13.54 -6.31
N THR A 144 -2.40 12.67 -6.52
CA THR A 144 -3.46 12.83 -7.51
C THR A 144 -4.80 12.53 -6.85
N SER A 145 -5.82 13.34 -7.16
CA SER A 145 -7.17 13.10 -6.66
C SER A 145 -7.68 11.73 -7.10
N LEU A 146 -8.39 11.02 -6.22
CA LEU A 146 -9.02 9.75 -6.56
C LEU A 146 -10.01 9.90 -7.74
N GLU A 147 -10.60 11.08 -7.91
CA GLU A 147 -11.47 11.41 -9.04
C GLU A 147 -10.78 11.11 -10.39
N ALA A 148 -9.49 11.35 -10.52
CA ALA A 148 -8.73 11.06 -11.74
C ALA A 148 -8.71 9.58 -12.13
N TYR A 149 -9.01 8.69 -11.18
CA TYR A 149 -9.09 7.23 -11.35
C TYR A 149 -10.53 6.71 -11.31
N SER A 150 -11.53 7.59 -11.36
CA SER A 150 -12.95 7.22 -11.19
C SER A 150 -13.58 6.61 -12.44
N ARG A 151 -12.86 6.54 -13.55
CA ARG A 151 -13.33 5.98 -14.83
C ARG A 151 -12.46 4.80 -15.25
N PRO A 152 -12.77 3.58 -14.78
CA PRO A 152 -12.02 2.37 -15.11
C PRO A 152 -11.94 2.11 -16.61
N ARG A 153 -10.78 1.63 -17.07
CA ARG A 153 -10.55 1.19 -18.44
C ARG A 153 -9.81 -0.13 -18.45
N ALA A 154 -10.26 -1.08 -19.27
CA ALA A 154 -9.68 -2.43 -19.33
C ALA A 154 -8.18 -2.44 -19.65
N ASN A 155 -7.72 -1.54 -20.51
CA ASN A 155 -6.31 -1.42 -20.88
C ASN A 155 -5.47 -0.58 -19.89
N GLY A 156 -6.06 -0.21 -18.76
CA GLY A 156 -5.42 0.67 -17.79
C GLY A 156 -5.25 2.10 -18.27
N ILE A 157 -4.76 2.95 -17.38
CA ILE A 157 -4.43 4.35 -17.68
C ILE A 157 -3.04 4.67 -17.16
N ASN A 158 -2.47 5.77 -17.64
CA ASN A 158 -1.27 6.32 -17.05
C ASN A 158 -1.59 6.92 -15.67
N ALA A 159 -0.85 6.51 -14.65
CA ALA A 159 -1.01 7.00 -13.29
C ALA A 159 0.04 8.05 -12.92
N ILE A 160 1.25 7.88 -13.41
CA ILE A 160 2.40 8.76 -13.23
C ILE A 160 3.34 8.60 -14.43
N THR A 161 3.93 9.69 -14.88
CA THR A 161 5.02 9.61 -15.84
C THR A 161 6.31 9.33 -15.09
N VAL A 162 6.77 8.08 -15.14
CA VAL A 162 8.03 7.65 -14.54
C VAL A 162 9.18 8.16 -15.40
N ARG A 163 10.14 8.84 -14.76
CA ARG A 163 11.32 9.36 -15.44
C ARG A 163 12.26 8.24 -15.88
N GLU A 164 13.07 8.50 -16.88
CA GLU A 164 14.08 7.54 -17.34
C GLU A 164 15.00 7.10 -16.18
N GLY A 165 15.24 5.80 -16.09
CA GLY A 165 16.06 5.21 -15.03
C GLY A 165 15.39 5.12 -13.66
N ASP A 166 14.12 5.50 -13.55
CA ASP A 166 13.36 5.42 -12.33
C ASP A 166 12.27 4.32 -12.41
N ALA A 167 11.60 4.05 -11.32
CA ALA A 167 10.52 3.09 -11.24
C ALA A 167 9.56 3.47 -10.12
N LEU A 168 8.26 3.24 -10.32
CA LEU A 168 7.29 3.34 -9.23
C LEU A 168 7.58 2.29 -8.17
N LEU A 169 7.61 2.70 -6.91
CA LEU A 169 7.85 1.80 -5.77
C LEU A 169 6.57 1.48 -5.02
N GLU A 170 5.77 2.49 -4.70
CA GLU A 170 4.61 2.38 -3.81
C GLU A 170 3.53 3.39 -4.20
N ALA A 171 2.28 3.03 -3.90
CA ALA A 171 1.14 3.94 -3.97
C ALA A 171 0.20 3.65 -2.80
N MET A 172 -0.51 4.65 -2.29
CA MET A 172 -1.45 4.50 -1.20
C MET A 172 -2.57 5.54 -1.26
N LEU A 173 -3.70 5.20 -0.65
CA LEU A 173 -4.85 6.09 -0.48
C LEU A 173 -4.66 6.92 0.79
N VAL A 174 -4.83 8.23 0.67
CA VAL A 174 -4.70 9.18 1.78
C VAL A 174 -5.79 10.24 1.75
N THR A 175 -6.00 10.88 2.89
CA THR A 175 -6.73 12.15 2.98
C THR A 175 -5.74 13.31 3.08
N HIS A 176 -6.19 14.54 3.01
CA HIS A 176 -5.33 15.74 3.21
C HIS A 176 -4.71 15.81 4.61
N ASP A 177 -5.31 15.17 5.60
CA ASP A 177 -4.92 15.24 7.01
C ASP A 177 -3.85 14.23 7.41
N ASP A 178 -3.60 13.23 6.58
CA ASP A 178 -2.55 12.26 6.83
C ASP A 178 -1.17 12.88 6.63
N GLN A 179 -0.22 12.54 7.51
CA GLN A 179 1.19 12.83 7.27
C GLN A 179 1.78 11.75 6.38
N ILE A 180 2.80 12.09 5.62
CA ILE A 180 3.52 11.18 4.75
C ILE A 180 4.93 10.97 5.30
N MET A 181 5.33 9.69 5.42
CA MET A 181 6.70 9.30 5.75
C MET A 181 7.31 8.51 4.58
N ILE A 182 8.53 8.89 4.21
CA ILE A 182 9.27 8.25 3.12
C ILE A 182 10.68 7.96 3.61
N ALA A 183 11.12 6.73 3.44
CA ALA A 183 12.42 6.27 3.90
C ALA A 183 13.36 5.91 2.75
N SER A 184 14.64 6.18 2.96
CA SER A 184 15.71 5.83 2.03
C SER A 184 16.55 4.66 2.53
N LYS A 185 17.20 4.00 1.60
CA LYS A 185 18.11 2.87 1.78
C LYS A 185 19.26 3.16 2.76
N TYR A 186 19.73 4.40 2.79
CA TYR A 186 20.79 4.84 3.69
C TYR A 186 20.30 5.34 5.05
N GLY A 187 19.08 4.96 5.46
CA GLY A 187 18.59 5.14 6.82
C GLY A 187 18.02 6.52 7.14
N ARG A 188 17.60 7.26 6.13
CA ARG A 188 16.96 8.56 6.29
C ARG A 188 15.46 8.47 6.09
N VAL A 189 14.70 9.24 6.87
CA VAL A 189 13.24 9.34 6.81
C VAL A 189 12.84 10.81 6.76
N VAL A 190 12.03 11.17 5.77
CA VAL A 190 11.27 12.43 5.80
C VAL A 190 9.87 12.15 6.31
N ARG A 191 9.37 13.03 7.17
CA ARG A 191 7.99 13.07 7.64
C ARG A 191 7.46 14.46 7.40
N PHE A 192 6.41 14.60 6.61
CA PHE A 192 5.87 15.92 6.28
C PHE A 192 4.35 15.97 6.33
N GLU A 193 3.84 17.16 6.61
CA GLU A 193 2.42 17.47 6.56
C GLU A 193 2.00 17.79 5.12
N GLN A 194 0.83 17.31 4.73
CA GLN A 194 0.21 17.71 3.45
C GLN A 194 -0.46 19.07 3.55
N THR A 195 -0.98 19.41 4.73
CA THR A 195 -1.65 20.69 5.05
C THR A 195 -1.08 21.25 6.32
N ILE A 196 -1.02 22.56 6.40
CA ILE A 196 -0.63 23.30 7.61
C ILE A 196 -1.71 24.31 7.96
N MET A 197 -1.76 24.70 9.22
CA MET A 197 -2.54 25.86 9.66
C MET A 197 -1.71 27.12 9.51
N ARG A 198 -2.24 28.13 8.85
CA ARG A 198 -1.65 29.45 8.73
C ARG A 198 -2.73 30.52 8.90
N ASP A 199 -2.53 31.41 9.84
CA ASP A 199 -3.47 32.48 10.14
C ASP A 199 -4.93 32.00 10.40
N GLY A 200 -5.07 30.79 11.00
CA GLY A 200 -6.36 30.15 11.27
C GLY A 200 -6.97 29.41 10.09
N GLU A 201 -6.34 29.44 8.94
CA GLU A 201 -6.80 28.73 7.74
C GLU A 201 -5.95 27.50 7.42
N LYS A 202 -6.59 26.49 6.83
CA LYS A 202 -5.94 25.28 6.35
C LYS A 202 -5.32 25.53 4.98
N VAL A 203 -4.00 25.41 4.88
CA VAL A 203 -3.25 25.62 3.63
C VAL A 203 -2.67 24.29 3.16
N VAL A 204 -3.01 23.90 1.93
CA VAL A 204 -2.45 22.68 1.29
C VAL A 204 -1.04 22.98 0.81
N LYS A 205 -0.06 22.27 1.35
CA LYS A 205 1.36 22.36 0.97
C LYS A 205 1.76 21.31 -0.06
N PHE A 206 1.22 20.12 0.06
CA PHE A 206 1.40 19.06 -0.94
C PHE A 206 0.19 19.02 -1.86
N ARG A 207 0.31 19.71 -2.99
CA ARG A 207 -0.80 19.88 -3.94
C ARG A 207 -0.98 18.66 -4.82
N SER A 208 -2.22 18.34 -5.16
CA SER A 208 -2.54 17.32 -6.16
C SER A 208 -2.13 17.76 -7.56
N MET A 209 -1.75 16.79 -8.37
CA MET A 209 -1.33 16.95 -9.77
C MET A 209 -2.12 15.99 -10.64
N GLY A 210 -2.12 16.24 -11.96
CA GLY A 210 -2.72 15.35 -12.94
C GLY A 210 -1.97 14.03 -13.08
N ARG A 211 -2.62 13.03 -13.67
CA ARG A 211 -2.07 11.67 -13.87
C ARG A 211 -0.76 11.64 -14.68
N ASN A 212 -0.61 12.53 -15.64
CA ASN A 212 0.57 12.56 -16.51
C ASN A 212 1.77 13.31 -15.93
N ALA A 213 1.64 13.93 -14.76
CA ALA A 213 2.76 14.58 -14.09
C ALA A 213 3.74 13.53 -13.55
N SER A 214 5.01 13.88 -13.50
CA SER A 214 6.06 13.05 -12.89
C SER A 214 6.11 13.21 -11.37
N GLY A 215 5.69 14.36 -10.85
CA GLY A 215 5.73 14.66 -9.42
C GLY A 215 6.88 15.58 -9.02
N VAL A 216 7.12 15.63 -7.72
CA VAL A 216 8.08 16.52 -7.07
C VAL A 216 9.02 15.74 -6.16
N ARG A 217 10.12 16.35 -5.77
CA ARG A 217 11.08 15.70 -4.86
C ARG A 217 10.42 15.37 -3.52
N ALA A 218 10.53 14.10 -3.13
CA ALA A 218 10.07 13.60 -1.84
C ALA A 218 11.14 13.74 -0.76
N ILE A 219 12.33 13.25 -1.07
CA ILE A 219 13.48 13.16 -0.19
C ILE A 219 14.76 13.45 -0.99
N ARG A 220 15.74 14.07 -0.34
CA ARG A 220 17.06 14.25 -0.90
C ARG A 220 17.90 13.00 -0.61
N LEU A 221 18.15 12.21 -1.64
CA LEU A 221 19.00 11.04 -1.58
C LEU A 221 20.46 11.44 -1.37
N LEU A 222 21.25 10.57 -0.72
CA LEU A 222 22.63 10.85 -0.34
C LEU A 222 23.61 10.74 -1.51
N ASN A 223 23.38 9.78 -2.39
CA ASN A 223 24.23 9.48 -3.54
C ASN A 223 23.43 8.72 -4.61
N ASP A 224 24.09 8.35 -5.70
CA ASP A 224 23.44 7.66 -6.83
C ASP A 224 23.02 6.22 -6.51
N ASP A 225 23.61 5.59 -5.50
CA ASP A 225 23.22 4.27 -5.02
C ASP A 225 22.04 4.32 -4.03
N ASP A 226 21.74 5.49 -3.47
CA ASP A 226 20.62 5.67 -2.56
C ASP A 226 19.29 5.65 -3.30
N GLU A 227 18.28 5.06 -2.67
CA GLU A 227 16.94 5.00 -3.22
C GLU A 227 15.89 4.96 -2.10
N VAL A 228 14.66 5.32 -2.43
CA VAL A 228 13.52 5.13 -1.54
C VAL A 228 13.24 3.64 -1.39
N ILE A 229 12.98 3.21 -0.16
CA ILE A 229 12.65 1.81 0.15
C ILE A 229 11.22 1.62 0.66
N GLY A 230 10.53 2.68 0.99
CA GLY A 230 9.15 2.59 1.46
C GLY A 230 8.52 3.95 1.73
N MET A 231 7.20 3.93 1.79
CA MET A 231 6.36 5.08 2.09
C MET A 231 5.21 4.64 3.00
N MET A 232 4.81 5.52 3.91
CA MET A 232 3.71 5.29 4.83
C MET A 232 2.87 6.54 4.98
N ALA A 233 1.56 6.35 5.23
CA ALA A 233 0.66 7.40 5.71
C ALA A 233 0.50 7.29 7.24
N ILE A 234 0.59 8.41 7.92
CA ILE A 234 0.40 8.49 9.36
C ILE A 234 -0.85 9.33 9.62
N PRO A 235 -1.95 8.71 10.09
CA PRO A 235 -3.16 9.41 10.44
C PRO A 235 -2.95 10.30 11.68
N ARG A 236 -3.84 11.26 11.91
CA ARG A 236 -3.77 12.13 13.10
C ARG A 236 -4.10 11.38 14.38
N GLU A 237 -5.02 10.43 14.30
CA GLU A 237 -5.48 9.63 15.43
C GLU A 237 -5.09 8.16 15.25
N ASN A 238 -4.96 7.42 16.35
CA ASN A 238 -4.61 6.00 16.34
C ASN A 238 -3.35 5.71 15.52
N ARG A 239 -2.28 6.49 15.78
CA ARG A 239 -1.03 6.39 15.04
C ARG A 239 -0.38 5.03 15.22
N PRO A 240 -0.05 4.35 14.11
CA PRO A 240 0.66 3.08 14.16
C PRO A 240 2.11 3.28 14.61
N GLN A 241 2.76 2.21 14.96
CA GLN A 241 4.21 2.19 15.15
C GLN A 241 4.91 1.94 13.83
N VAL A 242 6.20 2.22 13.80
CA VAL A 242 7.05 2.09 12.63
C VAL A 242 8.09 1.01 12.87
N LEU A 243 8.20 0.08 11.95
CA LEU A 243 9.24 -0.95 11.92
C LEU A 243 10.18 -0.67 10.74
N VAL A 244 11.47 -0.58 11.02
CA VAL A 244 12.53 -0.56 10.00
C VAL A 244 13.35 -1.84 10.09
N VAL A 245 13.75 -2.37 8.93
CA VAL A 245 14.55 -3.59 8.82
C VAL A 245 15.70 -3.36 7.86
N SER A 246 16.89 -3.85 8.21
CA SER A 246 18.10 -3.77 7.39
C SER A 246 18.45 -5.09 6.71
N GLU A 247 19.33 -5.04 5.71
CA GLU A 247 19.80 -6.19 4.92
C GLU A 247 20.32 -7.35 5.79
N ARG A 248 20.95 -7.05 6.92
CA ARG A 248 21.55 -8.07 7.80
C ARG A 248 20.67 -8.43 8.99
N GLY A 249 19.35 -8.15 8.88
CA GLY A 249 18.36 -8.59 9.85
C GLY A 249 18.25 -7.74 11.12
N TYR A 250 18.86 -6.57 11.14
CA TYR A 250 18.63 -5.63 12.25
C TYR A 250 17.31 -4.92 12.05
N GLY A 251 16.50 -4.89 13.09
CA GLY A 251 15.19 -4.25 13.10
C GLY A 251 15.05 -3.30 14.28
N LYS A 252 14.24 -2.29 14.09
CA LYS A 252 13.85 -1.33 15.11
C LYS A 252 12.36 -1.02 14.99
N ARG A 253 11.64 -1.19 16.10
CA ARG A 253 10.25 -0.80 16.23
C ARG A 253 10.18 0.46 17.07
N SER A 254 9.55 1.51 16.59
CA SER A 254 9.45 2.80 17.26
C SER A 254 8.04 3.39 17.16
N ALA A 255 7.63 4.17 18.15
CA ALA A 255 6.50 5.07 17.96
C ALA A 255 6.89 6.21 17.02
N VAL A 256 5.90 6.90 16.48
CA VAL A 256 6.10 8.10 15.64
C VAL A 256 6.41 9.30 16.51
N ASP A 257 5.71 9.38 17.64
CA ASP A 257 5.87 10.40 18.68
C ASP A 257 6.04 9.67 20.05
N ASP A 258 6.70 10.30 20.99
CA ASP A 258 6.87 9.76 22.35
C ASP A 258 5.61 9.92 23.22
N GLU A 259 5.68 9.46 24.47
CA GLU A 259 4.56 9.52 25.43
C GLU A 259 4.14 10.95 25.78
N ASN A 260 5.01 11.94 25.56
CA ASN A 260 4.75 13.36 25.81
C ASN A 260 4.24 14.07 24.55
N GLY A 261 4.11 13.35 23.43
CA GLY A 261 3.75 13.92 22.14
C GLY A 261 4.91 14.59 21.40
N GLU A 262 6.15 14.41 21.87
CA GLU A 262 7.32 14.89 21.16
C GLU A 262 7.67 13.94 20.00
N ALA A 263 8.01 14.50 18.85
CA ALA A 263 8.25 13.73 17.65
C ALA A 263 9.56 12.93 17.71
N ILE A 264 9.47 11.60 17.69
CA ILE A 264 10.61 10.70 17.48
C ILE A 264 11.11 10.86 16.05
N TYR A 265 10.17 10.89 15.09
CA TYR A 265 10.43 11.28 13.70
C TYR A 265 9.95 12.72 13.50
N ARG A 266 10.87 13.67 13.58
CA ARG A 266 10.53 15.10 13.47
C ARG A 266 9.86 15.41 12.12
N VAL A 267 8.77 16.16 12.17
CA VAL A 267 8.12 16.71 10.97
C VAL A 267 9.04 17.75 10.34
N THR A 268 9.31 17.59 9.06
CA THR A 268 10.17 18.46 8.26
C THR A 268 9.49 18.85 6.95
N SER A 269 10.15 19.68 6.17
CA SER A 269 9.69 19.99 4.83
C SER A 269 9.92 18.80 3.88
N ARG A 270 8.98 18.60 2.95
CA ARG A 270 9.14 17.66 1.83
C ARG A 270 10.40 18.03 1.02
N GLY A 271 11.12 17.02 0.55
CA GLY A 271 12.28 17.19 -0.31
C GLY A 271 13.59 17.44 0.42
N GLY A 272 13.59 17.44 1.76
CA GLY A 272 14.77 17.55 2.61
C GLY A 272 15.54 16.23 2.74
N LYS A 273 16.63 16.26 3.51
CA LYS A 273 17.44 15.07 3.84
C LYS A 273 16.73 14.11 4.81
N GLY A 274 15.76 14.60 5.57
CA GLY A 274 15.11 13.83 6.63
C GLY A 274 15.97 13.63 7.88
N VAL A 275 15.45 12.81 8.78
CA VAL A 275 16.11 12.41 10.02
C VAL A 275 16.67 11.00 9.89
N LYS A 276 17.71 10.69 10.67
CA LYS A 276 18.29 9.36 10.68
C LYS A 276 17.39 8.42 11.50
N THR A 277 16.99 7.30 10.92
CA THR A 277 16.23 6.27 11.64
C THR A 277 17.10 5.11 12.12
N MET A 278 18.14 4.78 11.38
CA MET A 278 19.11 3.74 11.74
C MET A 278 20.51 4.15 11.26
N ASN A 279 21.51 3.86 12.07
CA ASN A 279 22.90 3.97 11.63
C ASN A 279 23.22 2.85 10.66
N ILE A 280 23.53 3.22 9.43
CA ILE A 280 23.94 2.27 8.41
C ILE A 280 25.44 2.02 8.53
N THR A 281 25.79 0.78 8.82
CA THR A 281 27.16 0.29 9.00
C THR A 281 27.34 -1.01 8.24
N GLU A 282 28.55 -1.50 8.10
CA GLU A 282 28.79 -2.83 7.54
C GLU A 282 28.08 -3.93 8.34
N LYS A 283 27.91 -3.73 9.64
CA LYS A 283 27.22 -4.68 10.53
C LYS A 283 25.71 -4.76 10.24
N THR A 284 25.05 -3.64 10.04
CA THR A 284 23.61 -3.59 9.80
C THR A 284 23.25 -3.86 8.34
N GLY A 285 24.10 -3.45 7.41
CA GLY A 285 23.73 -3.29 6.01
C GLY A 285 22.77 -2.11 5.83
N LYS A 286 22.28 -1.91 4.62
CA LYS A 286 21.38 -0.82 4.26
C LYS A 286 19.95 -1.18 4.65
N LEU A 287 19.06 -0.19 4.77
CA LEU A 287 17.62 -0.44 4.98
C LEU A 287 17.01 -1.13 3.76
N ILE A 288 16.16 -2.11 4.02
CA ILE A 288 15.40 -2.83 2.99
C ILE A 288 13.91 -2.61 3.11
N ALA A 289 13.40 -2.25 4.30
CA ALA A 289 11.98 -2.03 4.52
C ALA A 289 11.72 -1.02 5.62
N ILE A 290 10.62 -0.28 5.45
CA ILE A 290 9.95 0.46 6.49
C ILE A 290 8.45 0.19 6.36
N LYS A 291 7.79 -0.14 7.46
CA LYS A 291 6.37 -0.46 7.50
C LYS A 291 5.71 0.12 8.74
N THR A 292 4.45 0.51 8.62
CA THR A 292 3.59 0.71 9.79
C THR A 292 3.18 -0.64 10.34
N VAL A 293 3.24 -0.78 11.66
CA VAL A 293 2.93 -2.04 12.34
C VAL A 293 2.09 -1.80 13.60
N SER A 294 1.35 -2.82 13.99
CA SER A 294 0.65 -2.92 15.26
C SER A 294 0.91 -4.28 15.90
N ASP A 295 0.56 -4.43 17.18
CA ASP A 295 0.74 -5.69 17.93
C ASP A 295 0.00 -6.88 17.29
N ASP A 296 -1.06 -6.62 16.52
CA ASP A 296 -1.86 -7.65 15.84
C ASP A 296 -1.23 -8.16 14.54
N ASN A 297 -0.15 -7.54 14.09
CA ASN A 297 0.52 -7.93 12.85
C ASN A 297 1.52 -9.07 13.05
N ASP A 298 1.69 -9.85 12.00
CA ASP A 298 2.81 -10.79 11.84
C ASP A 298 3.80 -10.21 10.83
N LEU A 299 5.08 -10.45 11.08
CA LEU A 299 6.17 -10.09 10.18
C LEU A 299 6.66 -11.33 9.45
N MET A 300 6.72 -11.27 8.12
CA MET A 300 7.33 -12.28 7.28
C MET A 300 8.64 -11.73 6.72
N ILE A 301 9.72 -12.41 6.99
CA ILE A 301 11.05 -12.08 6.45
C ILE A 301 11.47 -13.20 5.52
N ILE A 302 11.86 -12.84 4.29
CA ILE A 302 12.40 -13.77 3.30
C ILE A 302 13.86 -13.45 3.11
N THR A 303 14.70 -14.45 3.36
CA THR A 303 16.14 -14.34 3.11
C THR A 303 16.43 -14.48 1.62
N THR A 304 17.60 -14.03 1.18
CA THR A 304 18.09 -14.20 -0.20
C THR A 304 18.19 -15.68 -0.62
N ASN A 305 18.30 -16.58 0.34
CA ASN A 305 18.34 -18.03 0.12
C ASN A 305 16.95 -18.68 0.11
N GLY A 306 15.88 -17.88 0.13
CA GLY A 306 14.50 -18.36 0.10
C GLY A 306 13.95 -18.87 1.43
N ILE A 307 14.66 -18.70 2.54
CA ILE A 307 14.19 -19.09 3.87
C ILE A 307 13.18 -18.04 4.35
N THR A 308 11.99 -18.49 4.72
CA THR A 308 10.94 -17.65 5.28
C THR A 308 10.91 -17.76 6.79
N ILE A 309 10.98 -16.62 7.47
CA ILE A 309 10.89 -16.48 8.92
C ILE A 309 9.62 -15.70 9.25
N ARG A 310 8.77 -16.25 10.13
CA ARG A 310 7.58 -15.59 10.64
C ARG A 310 7.77 -15.19 12.09
N MET A 311 7.43 -13.96 12.43
CA MET A 311 7.49 -13.39 13.77
C MET A 311 6.20 -12.65 14.09
N VAL A 312 5.80 -12.65 15.37
CA VAL A 312 4.71 -11.81 15.85
C VAL A 312 5.29 -10.44 16.18
N VAL A 313 4.69 -9.37 15.67
CA VAL A 313 5.16 -7.99 15.90
C VAL A 313 5.12 -7.64 17.39
N ALA A 314 4.12 -8.14 18.14
CA ALA A 314 4.01 -7.92 19.58
C ALA A 314 5.27 -8.37 20.38
N ASP A 315 6.03 -9.36 19.87
CA ASP A 315 7.26 -9.85 20.50
C ASP A 315 8.48 -8.93 20.26
N LEU A 316 8.34 -7.97 19.36
CA LEU A 316 9.40 -7.01 19.08
C LEU A 316 9.34 -5.84 20.07
N ARG A 317 10.47 -5.57 20.72
CA ARG A 317 10.56 -4.44 21.66
C ARG A 317 10.37 -3.11 20.94
N VAL A 318 9.56 -2.22 21.52
CA VAL A 318 9.46 -0.81 21.12
C VAL A 318 10.67 -0.06 21.67
N MET A 319 11.36 0.73 20.84
CA MET A 319 12.59 1.45 21.19
C MET A 319 12.44 2.93 20.91
#